data_333a971c4327204a02304c57d903bef8
#
_entry.id   333a971c4327204a02304c57d903bef8
#
_cell.length_a   1.000
_cell.length_b   1.000
_cell.length_c   1.000
_cell.angle_alpha   90.00
_cell.angle_beta   90.00
_cell.angle_gamma   90.00
#
_symmetry.space_group_name_H-M   'P 1'
#
loop_
_entity.id
_entity.type
_entity.pdbx_description
1 polymer ?
#
loop_
_entity_poly.entity_id
_entity_poly.type
_entity_poly.pdbx_seq_one_letter_code
_entity_poly.pdbx_strand_id
1 'polypeptide(L)'
;MRDLLLGRPAKDFDIVTDARSEEVTQLFPGANLVGAHFGVVLVRSDSHTIEVATFRSEGAYSDGRHPDQVVFETDPAKDVLRRDFSINALLLDPETDEVIDLVGGRADLNRGIIRAIGEPRRRFEEDHLRLMRAVRFAARLGFDIEPTTFKAIRELAPQIHLVSPERIREEITRILTEGGASRGFELLDATGLLHELLPEIERMKGVQQPPQFHPEGDVWIHTLLMLEQLPSNPTPELALGVLLHDTGKPPTFRVADRIRFDGHAEAGVKIAREILTRLRFPNDTIDQVLHLVANHMRFMNAPKMNASTLKRFLRMERFDEHLELHRLDCLGSNGRLSTWEFVKGKLEELPAEQLRPTRLLTGEDLIAVGYKPGPQMKTMLTAVEDAQLEGVIHTAEEALALVNSRFRP
;
A
#
# COMPACT_ATOMS: atom_id res chain seq x y z
N MET A 1 10.53 17.85 -14.01
CA MET A 1 11.01 19.22 -13.68
C MET A 1 10.90 19.53 -12.18
N ARG A 2 9.72 19.41 -11.58
CA ARG A 2 9.48 19.65 -10.14
C ARG A 2 10.53 18.99 -9.23
N ASP A 3 10.78 17.67 -9.39
CA ASP A 3 11.68 16.91 -8.51
C ASP A 3 13.13 17.38 -8.67
N LEU A 4 13.54 17.76 -9.88
CA LEU A 4 14.87 18.36 -10.13
C LEU A 4 15.06 19.69 -9.38
N LEU A 5 14.05 20.57 -9.41
CA LEU A 5 14.11 21.84 -8.70
C LEU A 5 14.13 21.67 -7.17
N LEU A 6 13.61 20.55 -6.66
CA LEU A 6 13.68 20.17 -5.25
C LEU A 6 14.96 19.42 -4.88
N GLY A 7 15.92 19.24 -5.81
CA GLY A 7 17.14 18.47 -5.58
C GLY A 7 16.89 16.96 -5.38
N ARG A 8 15.75 16.45 -5.85
CA ARG A 8 15.37 15.04 -5.76
C ARG A 8 15.70 14.33 -7.08
N PRO A 9 16.11 13.06 -7.06
CA PRO A 9 16.30 12.30 -8.30
C PRO A 9 14.98 12.21 -9.06
N ALA A 10 15.02 12.57 -10.36
CA ALA A 10 13.88 12.36 -11.24
C ALA A 10 13.71 10.86 -11.50
N LYS A 11 12.48 10.38 -11.40
CA LYS A 11 12.16 8.97 -11.72
C LYS A 11 11.96 8.79 -13.21
N ASP A 12 11.27 9.74 -13.85
CA ASP A 12 10.86 9.70 -15.23
C ASP A 12 11.13 11.04 -15.91
N PHE A 13 11.37 11.00 -17.21
CA PHE A 13 11.51 12.18 -18.07
C PHE A 13 10.44 12.13 -19.14
N ASP A 14 9.48 13.07 -19.08
CA ASP A 14 8.46 13.25 -20.09
C ASP A 14 8.87 14.41 -20.99
N ILE A 15 8.84 14.21 -22.29
CA ILE A 15 9.08 15.25 -23.29
C ILE A 15 7.74 15.73 -23.83
N VAL A 16 7.58 17.03 -23.94
CA VAL A 16 6.42 17.64 -24.59
C VAL A 16 6.91 18.47 -25.78
N THR A 17 6.19 18.39 -26.91
CA THR A 17 6.60 18.99 -28.19
C THR A 17 5.40 19.46 -28.99
N ASP A 18 5.62 20.33 -29.96
CA ASP A 18 4.62 20.68 -30.99
C ASP A 18 4.57 19.68 -32.14
N ALA A 19 5.57 18.79 -32.24
CA ALA A 19 5.58 17.73 -33.26
C ALA A 19 4.40 16.76 -33.07
N ARG A 20 3.81 16.35 -34.19
CA ARG A 20 2.74 15.33 -34.19
C ARG A 20 3.31 13.93 -33.94
N SER A 21 2.45 13.04 -33.46
CA SER A 21 2.85 11.65 -33.18
C SER A 21 3.47 10.96 -34.40
N GLU A 22 2.97 11.26 -35.60
CA GLU A 22 3.49 10.73 -36.86
C GLU A 22 4.91 11.22 -37.15
N GLU A 23 5.20 12.47 -36.85
CA GLU A 23 6.53 13.07 -37.04
C GLU A 23 7.53 12.46 -36.04
N VAL A 24 7.11 12.29 -34.78
CA VAL A 24 7.92 11.62 -33.76
C VAL A 24 8.22 10.17 -34.14
N THR A 25 7.26 9.42 -34.65
CA THR A 25 7.47 8.03 -35.10
C THR A 25 8.34 7.91 -36.34
N GLN A 26 8.34 8.92 -37.22
CA GLN A 26 9.26 8.99 -38.36
C GLN A 26 10.71 9.23 -37.91
N LEU A 27 10.92 10.09 -36.91
CA LEU A 27 12.24 10.37 -36.36
C LEU A 27 12.82 9.20 -35.56
N PHE A 28 11.95 8.41 -34.90
CA PHE A 28 12.37 7.29 -34.05
C PHE A 28 11.75 5.98 -34.55
N PRO A 29 12.36 5.31 -35.55
CA PRO A 29 11.89 4.02 -36.04
C PRO A 29 11.91 2.98 -34.91
N GLY A 30 10.76 2.43 -34.55
CA GLY A 30 10.60 1.52 -33.42
C GLY A 30 9.92 2.13 -32.18
N ALA A 31 9.57 3.41 -32.24
CA ALA A 31 8.70 4.03 -31.23
C ALA A 31 7.30 3.43 -31.29
N ASN A 32 6.69 3.24 -30.13
CA ASN A 32 5.34 2.69 -29.99
C ASN A 32 4.33 3.81 -29.75
N LEU A 33 3.29 3.88 -30.56
CA LEU A 33 2.18 4.79 -30.36
C LEU A 33 1.28 4.23 -29.25
N VAL A 34 1.24 4.90 -28.09
CA VAL A 34 0.41 4.52 -26.96
C VAL A 34 -0.62 5.61 -26.74
N GLY A 35 -1.90 5.28 -26.97
CA GLY A 35 -2.95 6.29 -26.87
C GLY A 35 -2.91 7.29 -28.04
N ALA A 36 -3.01 6.81 -29.29
CA ALA A 36 -3.02 7.62 -30.51
C ALA A 36 -3.96 8.83 -30.43
N HIS A 37 -5.08 8.68 -29.75
CA HIS A 37 -6.06 9.76 -29.53
C HIS A 37 -5.50 10.91 -28.67
N PHE A 38 -4.50 10.64 -27.83
CA PHE A 38 -3.91 11.61 -26.91
C PHE A 38 -2.53 12.14 -27.35
N GLY A 39 -2.02 11.67 -28.48
CA GLY A 39 -0.76 12.15 -29.04
C GLY A 39 0.48 11.74 -28.23
N VAL A 40 0.48 10.56 -27.62
CA VAL A 40 1.61 10.07 -26.80
C VAL A 40 2.35 8.94 -27.54
N VAL A 41 3.67 9.08 -27.65
CA VAL A 41 4.57 8.13 -28.29
C VAL A 41 5.62 7.70 -27.26
N LEU A 42 5.83 6.39 -27.12
CA LEU A 42 6.91 5.83 -26.30
C LEU A 42 8.15 5.63 -27.17
N VAL A 43 9.17 6.41 -26.93
CA VAL A 43 10.48 6.31 -27.58
C VAL A 43 11.41 5.49 -26.70
N ARG A 44 12.03 4.46 -27.28
CA ARG A 44 13.08 3.68 -26.60
C ARG A 44 14.45 4.21 -26.98
N SER A 45 15.22 4.61 -25.98
CA SER A 45 16.62 5.01 -26.14
C SER A 45 17.45 4.20 -25.13
N ASP A 46 18.28 3.30 -25.62
CA ASP A 46 19.08 2.37 -24.82
C ASP A 46 18.26 1.60 -23.79
N SER A 47 18.47 1.87 -22.50
CA SER A 47 17.76 1.21 -21.39
C SER A 47 16.54 2.00 -20.92
N HIS A 48 16.22 3.15 -21.51
CA HIS A 48 15.16 4.04 -21.06
C HIS A 48 13.99 4.05 -22.03
N THR A 49 12.78 4.14 -21.49
CA THR A 49 11.57 4.45 -22.25
C THR A 49 11.16 5.88 -21.90
N ILE A 50 11.06 6.74 -22.89
CA ILE A 50 10.74 8.16 -22.75
C ILE A 50 9.36 8.39 -23.35
N GLU A 51 8.47 9.03 -22.61
CA GLU A 51 7.18 9.48 -23.12
C GLU A 51 7.36 10.80 -23.85
N VAL A 52 6.95 10.84 -25.13
CA VAL A 52 6.92 12.05 -25.94
C VAL A 52 5.47 12.37 -26.26
N ALA A 53 4.97 13.50 -25.75
CA ALA A 53 3.59 13.93 -25.91
C ALA A 53 3.49 15.20 -26.75
N THR A 54 2.58 15.25 -27.72
CA THR A 54 2.28 16.48 -28.44
C THR A 54 1.52 17.44 -27.53
N PHE A 55 1.86 18.75 -27.55
CA PHE A 55 1.07 19.78 -26.88
C PHE A 55 -0.39 19.70 -27.30
N ARG A 56 -1.28 19.85 -26.32
CA ARG A 56 -2.70 19.75 -26.58
C ARG A 56 -3.55 20.61 -25.65
N SER A 57 -4.68 21.06 -26.15
CA SER A 57 -5.79 21.54 -25.36
C SER A 57 -6.90 20.51 -25.32
N GLU A 58 -7.73 20.59 -24.31
CA GLU A 58 -8.77 19.61 -24.02
C GLU A 58 -10.12 20.33 -23.94
N GLY A 59 -11.14 19.75 -24.53
CA GLY A 59 -12.52 20.27 -24.50
C GLY A 59 -13.25 19.95 -23.20
N ALA A 60 -14.57 19.82 -23.28
CA ALA A 60 -15.40 19.39 -22.16
C ALA A 60 -15.09 17.93 -21.77
N TYR A 61 -15.51 17.55 -20.56
CA TYR A 61 -15.33 16.21 -20.01
C TYR A 61 -16.70 15.66 -19.60
N SER A 62 -17.40 15.01 -20.51
CA SER A 62 -18.75 14.49 -20.26
C SER A 62 -18.76 13.31 -19.30
N ASP A 63 -17.69 12.52 -19.26
CA ASP A 63 -17.56 11.34 -18.40
C ASP A 63 -16.77 11.60 -17.09
N GLY A 64 -16.32 12.86 -16.86
CA GLY A 64 -15.51 13.23 -15.69
C GLY A 64 -14.12 12.60 -15.68
N ARG A 65 -13.60 12.16 -16.86
CA ARG A 65 -12.28 11.54 -16.99
C ARG A 65 -11.56 11.86 -18.29
N HIS A 66 -12.26 11.69 -19.41
CA HIS A 66 -11.67 11.86 -20.73
C HIS A 66 -12.23 13.12 -21.38
N PRO A 67 -11.37 13.93 -22.00
CA PRO A 67 -11.88 15.06 -22.78
C PRO A 67 -12.68 14.55 -23.99
N ASP A 68 -13.83 15.15 -24.23
CA ASP A 68 -14.67 14.85 -25.40
C ASP A 68 -13.96 15.18 -26.72
N GLN A 69 -13.05 16.16 -26.66
CA GLN A 69 -12.25 16.62 -27.79
C GLN A 69 -10.81 16.91 -27.33
N VAL A 70 -9.85 16.44 -28.12
CA VAL A 70 -8.42 16.78 -28.00
C VAL A 70 -8.03 17.58 -29.23
N VAL A 71 -7.48 18.76 -29.02
CA VAL A 71 -6.91 19.60 -30.09
C VAL A 71 -5.42 19.69 -29.86
N PHE A 72 -4.65 19.23 -30.83
CA PHE A 72 -3.20 19.36 -30.76
C PHE A 72 -2.76 20.79 -31.05
N GLU A 73 -1.86 21.28 -30.25
CA GLU A 73 -1.43 22.68 -30.20
C GLU A 73 0.05 22.82 -30.52
N THR A 74 0.44 24.03 -30.89
CA THR A 74 1.86 24.42 -31.03
C THR A 74 2.32 25.30 -29.87
N ASP A 75 1.38 25.83 -29.07
CA ASP A 75 1.65 26.70 -27.95
C ASP A 75 1.70 25.88 -26.63
N PRO A 76 2.86 25.81 -25.94
CA PRO A 76 3.01 25.10 -24.68
C PRO A 76 2.08 25.66 -23.58
N ALA A 77 1.68 26.95 -23.66
CA ALA A 77 0.79 27.55 -22.69
C ALA A 77 -0.55 26.83 -22.59
N LYS A 78 -1.11 26.38 -23.71
CA LYS A 78 -2.37 25.66 -23.75
C LYS A 78 -2.26 24.26 -23.12
N ASP A 79 -1.12 23.57 -23.29
CA ASP A 79 -0.87 22.28 -22.64
C ASP A 79 -0.70 22.45 -21.13
N VAL A 80 0.01 23.48 -20.70
CA VAL A 80 0.19 23.79 -19.27
C VAL A 80 -1.13 24.05 -18.56
N LEU A 81 -2.03 24.81 -19.18
CA LEU A 81 -3.31 25.19 -18.58
C LEU A 81 -4.28 24.01 -18.35
N ARG A 82 -4.12 22.87 -19.02
CA ARG A 82 -4.94 21.67 -18.79
C ARG A 82 -4.43 20.77 -17.67
N ARG A 83 -3.20 21.01 -17.16
CA ARG A 83 -2.59 20.19 -16.11
C ARG A 83 -3.28 20.38 -14.77
N ASP A 84 -2.97 19.51 -13.81
CA ASP A 84 -3.61 19.46 -12.50
C ASP A 84 -3.16 20.59 -11.57
N PHE A 85 -1.85 20.66 -11.29
CA PHE A 85 -1.28 21.58 -10.28
C PHE A 85 -0.14 22.40 -10.85
N SER A 86 0.00 23.64 -10.37
CA SER A 86 1.03 24.61 -10.80
C SER A 86 2.43 24.03 -10.74
N ILE A 87 2.78 23.30 -9.68
CA ILE A 87 4.09 22.68 -9.49
C ILE A 87 4.40 21.53 -10.48
N ASN A 88 3.37 20.96 -11.13
CA ASN A 88 3.50 19.90 -12.13
C ASN A 88 3.48 20.44 -13.57
N ALA A 89 3.41 21.75 -13.73
CA ALA A 89 3.28 22.42 -15.00
C ALA A 89 4.55 23.22 -15.40
N LEU A 90 5.66 22.95 -14.75
CA LEU A 90 6.95 23.49 -15.06
C LEU A 90 7.60 22.73 -16.22
N LEU A 91 8.07 23.43 -17.24
CA LEU A 91 8.79 22.87 -18.37
C LEU A 91 10.25 23.29 -18.32
N LEU A 92 11.12 22.52 -18.95
CA LEU A 92 12.52 22.86 -19.19
C LEU A 92 12.72 23.01 -20.70
N ASP A 93 13.27 24.12 -21.11
CA ASP A 93 13.78 24.27 -22.47
C ASP A 93 15.15 23.58 -22.56
N PRO A 94 15.29 22.52 -23.36
CA PRO A 94 16.56 21.76 -23.44
C PRO A 94 17.68 22.49 -24.16
N GLU A 95 17.38 23.57 -24.91
CA GLU A 95 18.40 24.34 -25.63
C GLU A 95 19.03 25.44 -24.74
N THR A 96 18.18 26.04 -23.88
CA THR A 96 18.64 27.17 -23.04
C THR A 96 18.83 26.79 -21.57
N ASP A 97 18.42 25.59 -21.14
CA ASP A 97 18.31 25.15 -19.73
C ASP A 97 17.41 26.09 -18.88
N GLU A 98 16.56 26.87 -19.52
CA GLU A 98 15.65 27.75 -18.82
C GLU A 98 14.37 27.01 -18.38
N VAL A 99 13.94 27.30 -17.16
CA VAL A 99 12.66 26.78 -16.66
C VAL A 99 11.54 27.71 -17.09
N ILE A 100 10.63 27.19 -17.92
CA ILE A 100 9.43 27.87 -18.39
C ILE A 100 8.34 27.66 -17.34
N ASP A 101 7.85 28.74 -16.75
CA ASP A 101 6.78 28.80 -15.75
C ASP A 101 5.68 29.75 -16.21
N LEU A 102 4.58 29.20 -16.65
CA LEU A 102 3.44 29.96 -17.20
C LEU A 102 2.27 30.10 -16.21
N VAL A 103 2.37 29.47 -15.01
CA VAL A 103 1.26 29.40 -14.04
C VAL A 103 1.70 29.69 -12.60
N GLY A 104 2.94 30.15 -12.38
CA GLY A 104 3.47 30.47 -11.06
C GLY A 104 3.90 29.23 -10.25
N GLY A 105 4.19 28.14 -10.92
CA GLY A 105 4.59 26.86 -10.29
C GLY A 105 5.88 26.95 -9.48
N ARG A 106 6.88 27.75 -9.91
CA ARG A 106 8.13 27.99 -9.14
C ARG A 106 7.86 28.70 -7.82
N ALA A 107 6.97 29.67 -7.81
CA ALA A 107 6.59 30.39 -6.60
C ALA A 107 5.86 29.46 -5.61
N ASP A 108 4.95 28.65 -6.10
CA ASP A 108 4.24 27.65 -5.28
C ASP A 108 5.20 26.56 -4.79
N LEU A 109 6.13 26.09 -5.62
CA LEU A 109 7.16 25.11 -5.24
C LEU A 109 8.03 25.63 -4.10
N ASN A 110 8.50 26.89 -4.21
CA ASN A 110 9.33 27.53 -3.19
C ASN A 110 8.58 27.78 -1.87
N ARG A 111 7.26 27.98 -1.94
CA ARG A 111 6.39 28.16 -0.77
C ARG A 111 5.89 26.85 -0.16
N GLY A 112 6.12 25.73 -0.82
CA GLY A 112 5.58 24.44 -0.40
C GLY A 112 4.06 24.34 -0.54
N ILE A 113 3.49 24.77 -1.67
CA ILE A 113 2.04 24.87 -1.89
C ILE A 113 1.60 24.01 -3.07
N ILE A 114 0.53 23.24 -2.86
CA ILE A 114 -0.21 22.55 -3.92
C ILE A 114 -1.41 23.41 -4.32
N ARG A 115 -1.36 23.95 -5.52
CA ARG A 115 -2.41 24.80 -6.09
C ARG A 115 -2.91 24.22 -7.40
N ALA A 116 -4.24 24.08 -7.55
CA ALA A 116 -4.87 23.73 -8.80
C ALA A 116 -4.69 24.86 -9.85
N ILE A 117 -4.47 24.50 -11.10
CA ILE A 117 -4.33 25.48 -12.18
C ILE A 117 -5.71 25.99 -12.57
N GLY A 118 -5.86 27.33 -12.63
CA GLY A 118 -7.12 27.98 -12.94
C GLY A 118 -8.12 27.93 -11.79
N GLU A 119 -9.39 27.66 -12.10
CA GLU A 119 -10.47 27.57 -11.12
C GLU A 119 -10.52 26.13 -10.56
N PRO A 120 -10.28 25.93 -9.22
CA PRO A 120 -10.11 24.61 -8.65
C PRO A 120 -11.33 23.70 -8.82
N ARG A 121 -12.54 24.24 -8.63
CA ARG A 121 -13.77 23.48 -8.76
C ARG A 121 -13.90 22.88 -10.16
N ARG A 122 -13.77 23.71 -11.19
CA ARG A 122 -13.81 23.28 -12.59
C ARG A 122 -12.72 22.25 -12.90
N ARG A 123 -11.50 22.47 -12.35
CA ARG A 123 -10.37 21.55 -12.55
C ARG A 123 -10.62 20.15 -11.98
N PHE A 124 -11.33 20.06 -10.86
CA PHE A 124 -11.70 18.80 -10.24
C PHE A 124 -12.92 18.14 -10.88
N GLU A 125 -13.85 18.91 -11.40
CA GLU A 125 -15.00 18.41 -12.17
C GLU A 125 -14.57 17.76 -13.49
N GLU A 126 -13.46 18.17 -14.11
CA GLU A 126 -12.86 17.54 -15.30
C GLU A 126 -12.33 16.13 -15.00
N ASP A 127 -11.67 15.92 -13.86
CA ASP A 127 -11.22 14.61 -13.39
C ASP A 127 -11.18 14.58 -11.85
N HIS A 128 -12.17 13.90 -11.27
CA HIS A 128 -12.33 13.81 -9.83
C HIS A 128 -11.16 13.09 -9.12
N LEU A 129 -10.33 12.31 -9.84
CA LEU A 129 -9.12 11.73 -9.25
C LEU A 129 -8.13 12.80 -8.80
N ARG A 130 -8.18 14.00 -9.38
CA ARG A 130 -7.32 15.13 -8.98
C ARG A 130 -7.52 15.53 -7.51
N LEU A 131 -8.68 15.22 -6.90
CA LEU A 131 -8.93 15.39 -5.47
C LEU A 131 -7.92 14.59 -4.64
N MET A 132 -7.75 13.30 -4.94
CA MET A 132 -6.78 12.43 -4.27
C MET A 132 -5.34 12.77 -4.64
N ARG A 133 -5.10 13.15 -5.89
CA ARG A 133 -3.76 13.57 -6.35
C ARG A 133 -3.25 14.79 -5.59
N ALA A 134 -4.12 15.77 -5.26
CA ALA A 134 -3.76 16.91 -4.42
C ALA A 134 -3.27 16.46 -3.04
N VAL A 135 -4.02 15.57 -2.40
CA VAL A 135 -3.65 14.98 -1.10
C VAL A 135 -2.32 14.24 -1.20
N ARG A 136 -2.15 13.39 -2.23
CA ARG A 136 -0.90 12.63 -2.42
C ARG A 136 0.31 13.53 -2.62
N PHE A 137 0.21 14.53 -3.47
CA PHE A 137 1.35 15.45 -3.67
C PHE A 137 1.65 16.26 -2.41
N ALA A 138 0.63 16.72 -1.69
CA ALA A 138 0.80 17.44 -0.42
C ALA A 138 1.52 16.54 0.61
N ALA A 139 1.08 15.30 0.76
CA ALA A 139 1.67 14.34 1.68
C ALA A 139 3.14 14.01 1.30
N ARG A 140 3.36 13.57 0.06
CA ARG A 140 4.68 13.15 -0.43
C ARG A 140 5.73 14.27 -0.36
N LEU A 141 5.33 15.50 -0.64
CA LEU A 141 6.25 16.64 -0.70
C LEU A 141 6.38 17.35 0.65
N GLY A 142 5.47 17.10 1.60
CA GLY A 142 5.37 17.85 2.85
C GLY A 142 4.83 19.28 2.63
N PHE A 143 4.01 19.48 1.61
CA PHE A 143 3.45 20.78 1.20
C PHE A 143 2.04 20.97 1.75
N ASP A 144 1.61 22.23 1.84
CA ASP A 144 0.23 22.58 2.17
C ASP A 144 -0.63 22.70 0.92
N ILE A 145 -1.92 22.40 1.04
CA ILE A 145 -2.87 22.61 -0.05
C ILE A 145 -3.37 24.05 0.05
N GLU A 146 -3.32 24.78 -1.06
CA GLU A 146 -3.80 26.16 -1.13
C GLU A 146 -5.29 26.24 -0.69
N PRO A 147 -5.69 27.26 0.11
CA PRO A 147 -7.01 27.30 0.75
C PRO A 147 -8.21 27.15 -0.20
N THR A 148 -8.19 27.79 -1.40
CA THR A 148 -9.32 27.65 -2.36
C THR A 148 -9.34 26.27 -3.02
N THR A 149 -8.16 25.70 -3.27
CA THR A 149 -7.98 24.33 -3.73
C THR A 149 -8.50 23.33 -2.68
N PHE A 150 -8.12 23.51 -1.40
CA PHE A 150 -8.58 22.68 -0.29
C PHE A 150 -10.10 22.74 -0.12
N LYS A 151 -10.68 23.94 -0.18
CA LYS A 151 -12.13 24.13 -0.11
C LYS A 151 -12.86 23.39 -1.23
N ALA A 152 -12.36 23.48 -2.46
CA ALA A 152 -12.93 22.78 -3.60
C ALA A 152 -12.87 21.26 -3.43
N ILE A 153 -11.76 20.71 -2.87
CA ILE A 153 -11.67 19.28 -2.54
C ILE A 153 -12.76 18.87 -1.58
N ARG A 154 -12.97 19.61 -0.49
CA ARG A 154 -14.01 19.31 0.50
C ARG A 154 -15.43 19.35 -0.08
N GLU A 155 -15.72 20.32 -0.92
CA GLU A 155 -17.04 20.46 -1.57
C GLU A 155 -17.32 19.32 -2.56
N LEU A 156 -16.28 18.81 -3.22
CA LEU A 156 -16.40 17.79 -4.25
C LEU A 156 -16.05 16.38 -3.75
N ALA A 157 -15.65 16.20 -2.48
CA ALA A 157 -15.31 14.90 -1.93
C ALA A 157 -16.36 13.81 -2.18
N PRO A 158 -17.70 14.05 -2.05
CA PRO A 158 -18.70 13.04 -2.35
C PRO A 158 -18.71 12.57 -3.82
N GLN A 159 -18.16 13.35 -4.74
CA GLN A 159 -18.10 12.98 -6.15
C GLN A 159 -16.94 12.05 -6.49
N ILE A 160 -16.08 11.72 -5.51
CA ILE A 160 -14.98 10.76 -5.72
C ILE A 160 -15.47 9.38 -6.16
N HIS A 161 -16.71 9.02 -5.85
CA HIS A 161 -17.34 7.78 -6.29
C HIS A 161 -17.56 7.67 -7.80
N LEU A 162 -17.43 8.78 -8.55
CA LEU A 162 -17.41 8.78 -10.01
C LEU A 162 -16.10 8.23 -10.59
N VAL A 163 -15.05 8.14 -9.77
CA VAL A 163 -13.76 7.56 -10.16
C VAL A 163 -13.79 6.05 -10.01
N SER A 164 -13.20 5.33 -10.97
CA SER A 164 -13.13 3.87 -10.90
C SER A 164 -12.34 3.37 -9.68
N PRO A 165 -12.75 2.25 -9.07
CA PRO A 165 -12.07 1.70 -7.90
C PRO A 165 -10.58 1.42 -8.12
N GLU A 166 -10.19 1.04 -9.33
CA GLU A 166 -8.79 0.78 -9.69
C GLU A 166 -7.93 2.03 -9.59
N ARG A 167 -8.44 3.18 -10.08
CA ARG A 167 -7.72 4.47 -10.00
C ARG A 167 -7.62 4.94 -8.54
N ILE A 168 -8.68 4.77 -7.76
CA ILE A 168 -8.69 5.06 -6.31
C ILE A 168 -7.67 4.19 -5.61
N ARG A 169 -7.65 2.87 -5.89
CA ARG A 169 -6.65 1.93 -5.36
C ARG A 169 -5.23 2.40 -5.62
N GLU A 170 -4.94 2.80 -6.86
CA GLU A 170 -3.60 3.27 -7.22
C GLU A 170 -3.18 4.50 -6.43
N GLU A 171 -4.05 5.49 -6.25
CA GLU A 171 -3.74 6.68 -5.46
C GLU A 171 -3.58 6.35 -3.96
N ILE A 172 -4.43 5.48 -3.37
CA ILE A 172 -4.27 5.00 -1.99
C ILE A 172 -2.92 4.30 -1.83
N THR A 173 -2.58 3.40 -2.75
CA THR A 173 -1.30 2.68 -2.72
C THR A 173 -0.12 3.65 -2.78
N ARG A 174 -0.18 4.65 -3.65
CA ARG A 174 0.87 5.68 -3.77
C ARG A 174 0.96 6.57 -2.52
N ILE A 175 -0.17 6.94 -1.91
CA ILE A 175 -0.18 7.68 -0.63
C ILE A 175 0.54 6.87 0.45
N LEU A 176 0.31 5.57 0.50
CA LEU A 176 0.93 4.67 1.48
C LEU A 176 2.43 4.42 1.23
N THR A 177 2.88 4.41 -0.04
CA THR A 177 4.22 3.89 -0.40
C THR A 177 5.21 4.96 -0.90
N GLU A 178 4.75 6.15 -1.30
CA GLU A 178 5.64 7.19 -1.85
C GLU A 178 6.19 8.17 -0.80
N GLY A 179 5.89 7.94 0.48
CA GLY A 179 6.28 8.79 1.61
C GLY A 179 5.17 9.73 2.09
N GLY A 180 5.21 10.05 3.40
CA GLY A 180 4.20 10.91 4.03
C GLY A 180 2.84 10.24 4.23
N ALA A 181 2.78 8.93 4.41
CA ALA A 181 1.53 8.17 4.56
C ALA A 181 0.63 8.70 5.68
N SER A 182 1.19 8.95 6.88
CA SER A 182 0.47 9.53 8.01
C SER A 182 -0.21 10.84 7.61
N ARG A 183 0.56 11.82 7.10
CA ARG A 183 0.04 13.10 6.62
C ARG A 183 -0.99 12.93 5.49
N GLY A 184 -0.81 11.93 4.63
CA GLY A 184 -1.76 11.61 3.56
C GLY A 184 -3.13 11.25 4.12
N PHE A 185 -3.17 10.39 5.14
CA PHE A 185 -4.42 9.99 5.79
C PHE A 185 -5.03 11.11 6.64
N GLU A 186 -4.23 11.96 7.30
CA GLU A 186 -4.72 13.17 7.95
C GLU A 186 -5.38 14.13 6.95
N LEU A 187 -4.78 14.31 5.76
CA LEU A 187 -5.35 15.15 4.70
C LEU A 187 -6.60 14.53 4.07
N LEU A 188 -6.65 13.20 3.87
CA LEU A 188 -7.87 12.51 3.43
C LEU A 188 -9.01 12.75 4.42
N ASP A 189 -8.73 12.70 5.73
CA ASP A 189 -9.70 12.99 6.78
C ASP A 189 -10.13 14.45 6.75
N ALA A 190 -9.20 15.40 6.78
CA ALA A 190 -9.48 16.81 6.79
C ALA A 190 -10.26 17.30 5.56
N THR A 191 -10.10 16.64 4.42
CA THR A 191 -10.82 16.93 3.17
C THR A 191 -12.16 16.21 3.03
N GLY A 192 -12.50 15.28 3.93
CA GLY A 192 -13.70 14.45 3.84
C GLY A 192 -13.58 13.25 2.90
N LEU A 193 -12.47 13.11 2.18
CA LEU A 193 -12.24 11.98 1.28
C LEU A 193 -12.13 10.65 2.04
N LEU A 194 -11.63 10.65 3.28
CA LEU A 194 -11.56 9.45 4.12
C LEU A 194 -12.95 8.88 4.38
N HIS A 195 -13.92 9.74 4.71
CA HIS A 195 -15.32 9.36 4.94
C HIS A 195 -15.93 8.65 3.73
N GLU A 196 -15.68 9.19 2.54
CA GLU A 196 -16.24 8.65 1.30
C GLU A 196 -15.57 7.34 0.86
N LEU A 197 -14.27 7.24 1.03
CA LEU A 197 -13.49 6.11 0.49
C LEU A 197 -13.33 4.95 1.48
N LEU A 198 -13.06 5.26 2.74
CA LEU A 198 -12.67 4.32 3.78
C LEU A 198 -13.37 4.65 5.12
N PRO A 199 -14.71 4.65 5.17
CA PRO A 199 -15.45 4.94 6.39
C PRO A 199 -15.14 3.96 7.53
N GLU A 200 -14.63 2.77 7.21
CA GLU A 200 -14.17 1.79 8.20
C GLU A 200 -12.95 2.29 8.98
N ILE A 201 -12.05 3.00 8.30
CA ILE A 201 -10.87 3.63 8.92
C ILE A 201 -11.30 4.85 9.75
N GLU A 202 -12.21 5.65 9.25
CA GLU A 202 -12.73 6.80 10.00
C GLU A 202 -13.34 6.38 11.34
N ARG A 203 -14.03 5.23 11.41
CA ARG A 203 -14.60 4.68 12.66
C ARG A 203 -13.56 4.35 13.73
N MET A 204 -12.28 4.30 13.41
CA MET A 204 -11.21 4.09 14.40
C MET A 204 -10.97 5.33 15.26
N LYS A 205 -11.44 6.50 14.83
CA LYS A 205 -11.32 7.77 15.55
C LYS A 205 -12.13 7.75 16.84
N GLY A 206 -11.50 8.17 17.94
CA GLY A 206 -12.11 8.20 19.26
C GLY A 206 -12.28 6.84 19.95
N VAL A 207 -11.86 5.74 19.32
CA VAL A 207 -11.90 4.40 19.95
C VAL A 207 -10.72 4.28 20.91
N GLN A 208 -11.00 4.49 22.19
CA GLN A 208 -10.00 4.51 23.25
C GLN A 208 -9.36 3.13 23.46
N GLN A 209 -8.06 3.12 23.76
CA GLN A 209 -7.29 1.92 24.02
C GLN A 209 -6.80 1.87 25.49
N PRO A 210 -6.40 0.69 26.01
CA PRO A 210 -5.85 0.59 27.36
C PRO A 210 -4.56 1.40 27.50
N PRO A 211 -4.49 2.46 28.34
CA PRO A 211 -3.33 3.39 28.40
C PRO A 211 -2.01 2.73 28.75
N GLN A 212 -2.04 1.59 29.45
CA GLN A 212 -0.84 0.84 29.81
C GLN A 212 -0.10 0.19 28.62
N PHE A 213 -0.80 -0.03 27.52
CA PHE A 213 -0.26 -0.60 26.28
C PHE A 213 -0.20 0.44 25.17
N HIS A 214 -1.15 1.37 25.16
CA HIS A 214 -1.34 2.38 24.15
C HIS A 214 -1.42 3.78 24.78
N PRO A 215 -0.29 4.34 25.24
CA PRO A 215 -0.25 5.67 25.85
C PRO A 215 -0.60 6.80 24.86
N GLU A 216 -0.52 6.53 23.55
CA GLU A 216 -0.87 7.44 22.45
C GLU A 216 -2.38 7.76 22.39
N GLY A 217 -3.24 6.88 22.94
CA GLY A 217 -4.67 7.14 23.09
C GLY A 217 -5.58 6.27 22.24
N ASP A 218 -6.10 6.78 21.12
CA ASP A 218 -7.09 6.05 20.31
C ASP A 218 -6.48 5.25 19.16
N VAL A 219 -7.29 4.38 18.55
CA VAL A 219 -6.86 3.47 17.48
C VAL A 219 -6.41 4.25 16.23
N TRP A 220 -7.06 5.37 15.93
CA TRP A 220 -6.69 6.21 14.77
C TRP A 220 -5.30 6.83 14.93
N ILE A 221 -5.04 7.44 16.10
CA ILE A 221 -3.73 8.03 16.40
C ILE A 221 -2.63 6.97 16.38
N HIS A 222 -2.89 5.80 16.96
CA HIS A 222 -1.98 4.66 16.87
C HIS A 222 -1.64 4.30 15.43
N THR A 223 -2.64 4.17 14.57
CA THR A 223 -2.46 3.85 13.15
C THR A 223 -1.65 4.93 12.43
N LEU A 224 -1.90 6.21 12.69
CA LEU A 224 -1.11 7.31 12.11
C LEU A 224 0.35 7.26 12.53
N LEU A 225 0.65 6.98 13.80
CA LEU A 225 2.02 6.81 14.29
C LEU A 225 2.74 5.65 13.62
N MET A 226 2.04 4.53 13.38
CA MET A 226 2.62 3.42 12.62
C MET A 226 2.88 3.78 11.15
N LEU A 227 1.96 4.51 10.50
CA LEU A 227 2.14 4.99 9.12
C LEU A 227 3.31 5.97 8.99
N GLU A 228 3.61 6.76 10.03
CA GLU A 228 4.76 7.65 10.08
C GLU A 228 6.09 6.88 10.13
N GLN A 229 6.10 5.71 10.76
CA GLN A 229 7.27 4.84 10.92
C GLN A 229 7.50 3.88 9.74
N LEU A 230 6.66 3.92 8.69
CA LEU A 230 6.87 3.09 7.51
C LEU A 230 8.26 3.31 6.91
N PRO A 231 8.93 2.26 6.42
CA PRO A 231 10.20 2.41 5.71
C PRO A 231 10.03 3.24 4.43
N SER A 232 11.11 3.74 3.88
CA SER A 232 11.10 4.64 2.71
C SER A 232 10.46 4.04 1.45
N ASN A 233 10.48 2.72 1.29
CA ASN A 233 9.88 1.99 0.17
C ASN A 233 9.18 0.73 0.71
N PRO A 234 8.06 0.87 1.41
CA PRO A 234 7.33 -0.29 1.92
C PRO A 234 6.68 -1.04 0.77
N THR A 235 6.49 -2.36 0.94
CA THR A 235 5.60 -3.08 0.04
C THR A 235 4.16 -2.58 0.21
N PRO A 236 3.34 -2.60 -0.84
CA PRO A 236 1.93 -2.25 -0.72
C PRO A 236 1.21 -3.07 0.35
N GLU A 237 1.55 -4.37 0.46
CA GLU A 237 0.95 -5.29 1.40
C GLU A 237 1.29 -4.94 2.86
N LEU A 238 2.56 -4.61 3.16
CA LEU A 238 2.96 -4.15 4.49
C LEU A 238 2.21 -2.86 4.86
N ALA A 239 2.21 -1.87 3.97
CA ALA A 239 1.60 -0.57 4.23
C ALA A 239 0.06 -0.67 4.41
N LEU A 240 -0.60 -1.53 3.61
CA LEU A 240 -2.01 -1.88 3.80
C LEU A 240 -2.23 -2.67 5.10
N GLY A 241 -1.32 -3.58 5.44
CA GLY A 241 -1.33 -4.31 6.71
C GLY A 241 -1.29 -3.37 7.90
N VAL A 242 -0.41 -2.36 7.87
CA VAL A 242 -0.35 -1.28 8.89
C VAL A 242 -1.65 -0.51 8.97
N LEU A 243 -2.21 -0.10 7.84
CA LEU A 243 -3.47 0.66 7.81
C LEU A 243 -4.66 -0.13 8.37
N LEU A 244 -4.71 -1.45 8.09
CA LEU A 244 -5.91 -2.27 8.29
C LEU A 244 -5.85 -3.19 9.52
N HIS A 245 -4.70 -3.37 10.20
CA HIS A 245 -4.54 -4.38 11.25
C HIS A 245 -5.57 -4.25 12.39
N ASP A 246 -5.92 -3.02 12.73
CA ASP A 246 -6.77 -2.68 13.86
C ASP A 246 -8.21 -2.25 13.50
N THR A 247 -8.60 -2.37 12.23
CA THR A 247 -9.98 -2.04 11.77
C THR A 247 -11.07 -2.84 12.45
N GLY A 248 -10.74 -3.96 13.07
CA GLY A 248 -11.68 -4.76 13.87
C GLY A 248 -11.88 -4.26 15.30
N LYS A 249 -11.09 -3.30 15.81
CA LYS A 249 -11.25 -2.77 17.18
C LYS A 249 -12.56 -2.01 17.40
N PRO A 250 -13.01 -1.11 16.50
CA PRO A 250 -14.30 -0.41 16.69
C PRO A 250 -15.49 -1.33 16.92
N PRO A 251 -15.79 -2.36 16.09
CA PRO A 251 -16.94 -3.23 16.30
C PRO A 251 -16.79 -4.20 17.48
N THR A 252 -15.58 -4.40 18.01
CA THR A 252 -15.30 -5.30 19.13
C THR A 252 -15.02 -4.56 20.44
N PHE A 253 -15.11 -3.22 20.41
CA PHE A 253 -14.89 -2.38 21.58
C PHE A 253 -15.84 -2.73 22.72
N ARG A 254 -15.30 -3.02 23.88
CA ARG A 254 -16.08 -3.32 25.09
C ARG A 254 -15.36 -2.81 26.33
N VAL A 255 -16.12 -2.17 27.21
CA VAL A 255 -15.64 -1.79 28.54
C VAL A 255 -16.19 -2.79 29.55
N ALA A 256 -15.29 -3.50 30.25
CA ALA A 256 -15.64 -4.41 31.33
C ALA A 256 -14.83 -3.99 32.60
N ASP A 257 -13.97 -4.85 33.14
CA ASP A 257 -12.94 -4.51 34.13
C ASP A 257 -11.87 -3.56 33.55
N ARG A 258 -11.72 -3.60 32.23
CA ARG A 258 -10.86 -2.74 31.40
C ARG A 258 -11.40 -2.69 29.98
N ILE A 259 -10.82 -1.85 29.14
CA ILE A 259 -11.08 -1.86 27.69
C ILE A 259 -10.57 -3.16 27.08
N ARG A 260 -11.41 -3.81 26.26
CA ARG A 260 -11.13 -5.08 25.58
C ARG A 260 -11.59 -5.01 24.13
N PHE A 261 -10.90 -5.81 23.28
CA PHE A 261 -11.17 -5.96 21.84
C PHE A 261 -11.12 -7.44 21.44
N ASP A 262 -11.83 -8.28 22.18
CA ASP A 262 -11.79 -9.73 21.95
C ASP A 262 -12.31 -10.06 20.55
N GLY A 263 -11.52 -10.79 19.75
CA GLY A 263 -11.84 -11.16 18.37
C GLY A 263 -11.65 -10.05 17.33
N HIS A 264 -10.92 -8.96 17.66
CA HIS A 264 -10.72 -7.87 16.70
C HIS A 264 -9.90 -8.30 15.47
N ALA A 265 -8.96 -9.22 15.59
CA ALA A 265 -8.20 -9.72 14.44
C ALA A 265 -9.12 -10.41 13.41
N GLU A 266 -10.03 -11.28 13.88
CA GLU A 266 -11.01 -11.96 13.03
C GLU A 266 -12.04 -10.98 12.42
N ALA A 267 -12.48 -9.99 13.20
CA ALA A 267 -13.35 -8.92 12.69
C ALA A 267 -12.61 -8.05 11.67
N GLY A 268 -11.34 -7.72 11.94
CA GLY A 268 -10.47 -6.96 11.06
C GLY A 268 -10.24 -7.65 9.72
N VAL A 269 -10.03 -8.97 9.71
CA VAL A 269 -9.90 -9.77 8.47
C VAL A 269 -11.12 -9.62 7.57
N LYS A 270 -12.35 -9.63 8.14
CA LYS A 270 -13.58 -9.47 7.35
C LYS A 270 -13.67 -8.07 6.76
N ILE A 271 -13.43 -7.04 7.57
CA ILE A 271 -13.47 -5.63 7.16
C ILE A 271 -12.38 -5.36 6.10
N ALA A 272 -11.15 -5.82 6.32
CA ALA A 272 -10.06 -5.67 5.37
C ALA A 272 -10.38 -6.33 4.03
N ARG A 273 -10.96 -7.53 4.02
CA ARG A 273 -11.40 -8.22 2.79
C ARG A 273 -12.45 -7.40 2.03
N GLU A 274 -13.42 -6.83 2.73
CA GLU A 274 -14.46 -5.98 2.11
C GLU A 274 -13.86 -4.74 1.47
N ILE A 275 -12.96 -4.02 2.16
CA ILE A 275 -12.25 -2.84 1.66
C ILE A 275 -11.44 -3.19 0.42
N LEU A 276 -10.57 -4.21 0.50
CA LEU A 276 -9.66 -4.58 -0.58
C LEU A 276 -10.39 -5.10 -1.82
N THR A 277 -11.50 -5.83 -1.62
CA THR A 277 -12.35 -6.30 -2.71
C THR A 277 -13.08 -5.14 -3.38
N ARG A 278 -13.65 -4.20 -2.60
CA ARG A 278 -14.32 -2.99 -3.10
C ARG A 278 -13.37 -2.15 -3.95
N LEU A 279 -12.10 -2.03 -3.54
CA LEU A 279 -11.06 -1.31 -4.26
C LEU A 279 -10.37 -2.14 -5.36
N ARG A 280 -10.83 -3.37 -5.60
CA ARG A 280 -10.33 -4.28 -6.65
C ARG A 280 -8.82 -4.53 -6.57
N PHE A 281 -8.30 -4.80 -5.37
CA PHE A 281 -6.93 -5.27 -5.23
C PHE A 281 -6.78 -6.70 -5.82
N PRO A 282 -5.57 -7.06 -6.32
CA PRO A 282 -5.27 -8.43 -6.73
C PRO A 282 -5.44 -9.42 -5.57
N ASN A 283 -5.85 -10.67 -5.87
CA ASN A 283 -6.07 -11.68 -4.86
C ASN A 283 -4.82 -11.96 -4.01
N ASP A 284 -3.64 -12.02 -4.61
CA ASP A 284 -2.37 -12.24 -3.89
C ASP A 284 -2.11 -11.13 -2.87
N THR A 285 -2.37 -9.87 -3.22
CA THR A 285 -2.30 -8.73 -2.29
C THR A 285 -3.34 -8.86 -1.18
N ILE A 286 -4.59 -9.22 -1.53
CA ILE A 286 -5.65 -9.43 -0.54
C ILE A 286 -5.23 -10.51 0.46
N ASP A 287 -4.82 -11.68 -0.01
CA ASP A 287 -4.48 -12.81 0.85
C ASP A 287 -3.30 -12.48 1.78
N GLN A 288 -2.26 -11.82 1.28
CA GLN A 288 -1.14 -11.39 2.11
C GLN A 288 -1.54 -10.36 3.18
N VAL A 289 -2.32 -9.34 2.81
CA VAL A 289 -2.79 -8.34 3.80
C VAL A 289 -3.67 -9.00 4.86
N LEU A 290 -4.55 -9.91 4.47
CA LEU A 290 -5.39 -10.64 5.43
C LEU A 290 -4.56 -11.54 6.35
N HIS A 291 -3.46 -12.13 5.85
CA HIS A 291 -2.51 -12.88 6.69
C HIS A 291 -1.83 -11.95 7.70
N LEU A 292 -1.42 -10.75 7.31
CA LEU A 292 -0.85 -9.74 8.21
C LEU A 292 -1.86 -9.38 9.32
N VAL A 293 -3.09 -9.02 8.95
CA VAL A 293 -4.16 -8.67 9.91
C VAL A 293 -4.50 -9.83 10.84
N ALA A 294 -4.63 -11.05 10.32
CA ALA A 294 -4.99 -12.23 11.12
C ALA A 294 -3.94 -12.60 12.17
N ASN A 295 -2.65 -12.34 11.87
CA ASN A 295 -1.55 -12.84 12.67
C ASN A 295 -0.82 -11.77 13.51
N HIS A 296 -1.19 -10.47 13.42
CA HIS A 296 -0.45 -9.41 14.10
C HIS A 296 -0.35 -9.62 15.61
N MET A 297 -1.38 -10.16 16.26
CA MET A 297 -1.41 -10.43 17.70
C MET A 297 -0.58 -11.66 18.13
N ARG A 298 -0.15 -12.54 17.20
CA ARG A 298 0.55 -13.79 17.55
C ARG A 298 1.91 -13.56 18.16
N PHE A 299 2.56 -12.45 17.81
CA PHE A 299 3.89 -12.09 18.35
C PHE A 299 3.91 -12.02 19.86
N MET A 300 2.87 -11.51 20.51
CA MET A 300 2.78 -11.41 21.98
C MET A 300 2.96 -12.76 22.68
N ASN A 301 2.60 -13.85 22.01
CA ASN A 301 2.71 -15.20 22.53
C ASN A 301 4.01 -15.92 22.11
N ALA A 302 4.82 -15.35 21.20
CA ALA A 302 6.00 -16.01 20.63
C ALA A 302 7.00 -16.52 21.71
N PRO A 303 7.31 -15.76 22.77
CA PRO A 303 8.21 -16.25 23.83
C PRO A 303 7.68 -17.46 24.63
N LYS A 304 6.38 -17.75 24.53
CA LYS A 304 5.72 -18.86 25.24
C LYS A 304 5.40 -20.05 24.32
N MET A 305 5.70 -19.93 23.03
CA MET A 305 5.47 -21.01 22.06
C MET A 305 6.48 -22.14 22.30
N ASN A 306 6.02 -23.40 22.18
CA ASN A 306 6.93 -24.54 22.06
C ASN A 306 7.71 -24.48 20.74
N ALA A 307 8.76 -25.28 20.60
CA ALA A 307 9.66 -25.22 19.46
C ALA A 307 8.95 -25.45 18.12
N SER A 308 8.02 -26.44 18.05
CA SER A 308 7.28 -26.74 16.83
C SER A 308 6.38 -25.59 16.40
N THR A 309 5.65 -25.00 17.35
CA THR A 309 4.77 -23.84 17.09
C THR A 309 5.57 -22.60 16.68
N LEU A 310 6.71 -22.32 17.37
CA LEU A 310 7.57 -21.19 17.04
C LEU A 310 8.16 -21.35 15.63
N LYS A 311 8.71 -22.52 15.30
CA LYS A 311 9.27 -22.78 13.95
C LYS A 311 8.21 -22.66 12.86
N ARG A 312 6.96 -23.12 13.09
CA ARG A 312 5.85 -22.90 12.15
C ARG A 312 5.46 -21.43 12.03
N PHE A 313 5.54 -20.67 13.11
CA PHE A 313 5.31 -19.24 13.10
C PHE A 313 6.38 -18.53 12.28
N LEU A 314 7.66 -18.83 12.51
CA LEU A 314 8.79 -18.20 11.81
C LEU A 314 8.86 -18.51 10.31
N ARG A 315 8.30 -19.65 9.87
CA ARG A 315 8.30 -20.05 8.46
C ARG A 315 7.06 -19.63 7.67
N MET A 316 6.20 -18.76 8.25
CA MET A 316 5.08 -18.20 7.50
C MET A 316 5.58 -17.51 6.23
N GLU A 317 4.76 -17.47 5.22
CA GLU A 317 5.08 -16.79 3.97
C GLU A 317 5.30 -15.30 4.22
N ARG A 318 6.31 -14.71 3.57
CA ARG A 318 6.69 -13.30 3.72
C ARG A 318 6.78 -12.87 5.19
N PHE A 319 7.44 -13.70 6.01
CA PHE A 319 7.53 -13.49 7.47
C PHE A 319 8.20 -12.18 7.86
N ASP A 320 9.09 -11.66 7.02
CA ASP A 320 9.72 -10.35 7.15
C ASP A 320 8.69 -9.21 7.26
N GLU A 321 7.59 -9.27 6.50
CA GLU A 321 6.51 -8.27 6.60
C GLU A 321 5.72 -8.41 7.90
N HIS A 322 5.49 -9.63 8.39
CA HIS A 322 4.86 -9.84 9.69
C HIS A 322 5.72 -9.30 10.83
N LEU A 323 7.03 -9.56 10.76
CA LEU A 323 8.00 -9.08 11.75
C LEU A 323 8.09 -7.55 11.74
N GLU A 324 8.09 -6.95 10.54
CA GLU A 324 8.12 -5.49 10.38
C GLU A 324 6.80 -4.85 10.87
N LEU A 325 5.64 -5.41 10.53
CA LEU A 325 4.35 -4.94 11.05
C LEU A 325 4.36 -4.92 12.58
N HIS A 326 4.84 -6.00 13.22
CA HIS A 326 4.96 -6.04 14.68
C HIS A 326 5.93 -5.00 15.23
N ARG A 327 7.05 -4.74 14.55
CA ARG A 327 7.99 -3.67 14.94
C ARG A 327 7.32 -2.31 14.92
N LEU A 328 6.57 -2.01 13.86
CA LEU A 328 5.84 -0.77 13.70
C LEU A 328 4.75 -0.60 14.75
N ASP A 329 4.01 -1.68 15.08
CA ASP A 329 2.99 -1.70 16.14
C ASP A 329 3.61 -1.39 17.52
N CYS A 330 4.76 -1.98 17.83
CA CYS A 330 5.51 -1.65 19.05
C CYS A 330 5.94 -0.18 19.10
N LEU A 331 6.46 0.35 17.98
CA LEU A 331 6.93 1.75 17.90
C LEU A 331 5.77 2.75 17.96
N GLY A 332 4.64 2.42 17.34
CA GLY A 332 3.41 3.23 17.38
C GLY A 332 2.69 3.19 18.73
N SER A 333 3.11 2.31 19.66
CA SER A 333 2.51 2.16 20.99
C SER A 333 3.50 2.49 22.11
N ASN A 334 3.89 1.52 22.93
CA ASN A 334 4.74 1.74 24.10
C ASN A 334 6.26 1.68 23.83
N GLY A 335 6.69 1.44 22.60
CA GLY A 335 8.08 1.36 22.16
C GLY A 335 8.85 0.11 22.61
N ARG A 336 8.17 -0.90 23.19
CA ARG A 336 8.84 -2.09 23.72
C ARG A 336 9.11 -3.12 22.63
N LEU A 337 10.37 -3.26 22.23
CA LEU A 337 10.81 -4.16 21.16
C LEU A 337 11.24 -5.56 21.64
N SER A 338 11.13 -5.87 22.93
CA SER A 338 11.66 -7.14 23.48
C SER A 338 11.11 -8.41 22.80
N THR A 339 9.83 -8.41 22.40
CA THR A 339 9.23 -9.53 21.68
C THR A 339 9.72 -9.58 20.22
N TRP A 340 9.86 -8.44 19.58
CA TRP A 340 10.44 -8.33 18.25
C TRP A 340 11.90 -8.81 18.23
N GLU A 341 12.71 -8.36 19.18
CA GLU A 341 14.12 -8.78 19.35
C GLU A 341 14.23 -10.29 19.57
N PHE A 342 13.37 -10.86 20.42
CA PHE A 342 13.31 -12.31 20.64
C PHE A 342 13.02 -13.06 19.35
N VAL A 343 11.97 -12.66 18.59
CA VAL A 343 11.57 -13.34 17.35
C VAL A 343 12.64 -13.19 16.27
N LYS A 344 13.22 -11.99 16.13
CA LYS A 344 14.32 -11.72 15.19
C LYS A 344 15.54 -12.58 15.53
N GLY A 345 15.96 -12.62 16.80
CA GLY A 345 17.08 -13.46 17.24
C GLY A 345 16.83 -14.95 16.95
N LYS A 346 15.60 -15.44 17.18
CA LYS A 346 15.25 -16.82 16.84
C LYS A 346 15.27 -17.11 15.33
N LEU A 347 14.90 -16.16 14.51
CA LEU A 347 14.98 -16.29 13.06
C LEU A 347 16.44 -16.33 12.57
N GLU A 348 17.33 -15.56 13.20
CA GLU A 348 18.77 -15.53 12.90
C GLU A 348 19.51 -16.78 13.42
N GLU A 349 19.10 -17.33 14.58
CA GLU A 349 19.68 -18.52 15.20
C GLU A 349 19.33 -19.82 14.47
N LEU A 350 18.14 -19.91 13.85
CA LEU A 350 17.61 -21.14 13.29
C LEU A 350 17.93 -21.25 11.79
N PRO A 351 18.74 -22.25 11.37
CA PRO A 351 18.99 -22.50 9.94
C PRO A 351 17.71 -22.83 9.19
N ALA A 352 17.69 -22.56 7.89
CA ALA A 352 16.54 -22.80 7.02
C ALA A 352 16.07 -24.25 7.05
N GLU A 353 17.00 -25.20 7.15
CA GLU A 353 16.73 -26.64 7.24
C GLU A 353 15.99 -27.03 8.53
N GLN A 354 16.22 -26.31 9.63
CA GLN A 354 15.50 -26.53 10.88
C GLN A 354 14.12 -25.90 10.90
N LEU A 355 13.92 -24.83 10.14
CA LEU A 355 12.60 -24.20 9.95
C LEU A 355 11.72 -24.99 9.00
N ARG A 356 12.32 -25.54 7.93
CA ARG A 356 11.63 -26.32 6.89
C ARG A 356 12.35 -27.64 6.64
N PRO A 357 12.39 -28.57 7.61
CA PRO A 357 13.02 -29.87 7.40
C PRO A 357 12.28 -30.67 6.33
N THR A 358 13.02 -31.53 5.63
CA THR A 358 12.41 -32.50 4.73
C THR A 358 11.47 -33.41 5.52
N ARG A 359 10.27 -33.63 5.02
CA ARG A 359 9.27 -34.46 5.69
C ARG A 359 9.78 -35.91 5.85
N LEU A 360 9.70 -36.41 7.07
CA LEU A 360 10.07 -37.81 7.36
C LEU A 360 9.05 -38.84 6.86
N LEU A 361 7.75 -38.44 6.80
CA LEU A 361 6.67 -39.27 6.26
C LEU A 361 5.74 -38.43 5.40
N THR A 362 5.20 -39.09 4.39
CA THR A 362 4.13 -38.59 3.53
C THR A 362 2.83 -39.36 3.74
N GLY A 363 1.73 -38.90 3.14
CA GLY A 363 0.49 -39.67 3.16
C GLY A 363 0.59 -41.03 2.47
N GLU A 364 1.42 -41.14 1.42
CA GLU A 364 1.69 -42.38 0.68
C GLU A 364 2.40 -43.39 1.55
N ASP A 365 3.39 -42.97 2.34
CA ASP A 365 4.10 -43.85 3.28
C ASP A 365 3.16 -44.45 4.32
N LEU A 366 2.21 -43.63 4.85
CA LEU A 366 1.22 -44.12 5.78
C LEU A 366 0.23 -45.09 5.15
N ILE A 367 -0.16 -44.91 3.89
CA ILE A 367 -1.01 -45.85 3.14
C ILE A 367 -0.25 -47.17 2.92
N ALA A 368 1.03 -47.13 2.57
CA ALA A 368 1.84 -48.30 2.35
C ALA A 368 1.96 -49.21 3.59
N VAL A 369 1.87 -48.62 4.81
CA VAL A 369 1.89 -49.39 6.07
C VAL A 369 0.48 -49.68 6.62
N GLY A 370 -0.59 -49.46 5.83
CA GLY A 370 -1.93 -49.97 6.12
C GLY A 370 -2.91 -48.90 6.72
N TYR A 371 -2.51 -47.65 6.86
CA TYR A 371 -3.44 -46.59 7.29
C TYR A 371 -4.38 -46.18 6.14
N LYS A 372 -5.67 -45.98 6.46
CA LYS A 372 -6.66 -45.59 5.47
C LYS A 372 -6.63 -44.09 5.22
N PRO A 373 -6.78 -43.62 3.96
CA PRO A 373 -6.95 -42.19 3.66
C PRO A 373 -8.15 -41.62 4.44
N GLY A 374 -7.94 -40.44 5.07
CA GLY A 374 -9.01 -39.78 5.82
C GLY A 374 -8.50 -38.62 6.70
N PRO A 375 -9.38 -37.94 7.45
CA PRO A 375 -9.03 -36.81 8.29
C PRO A 375 -7.94 -37.10 9.33
N GLN A 376 -7.87 -38.35 9.84
CA GLN A 376 -6.83 -38.75 10.79
C GLN A 376 -5.43 -38.69 10.22
N MET A 377 -5.25 -38.89 8.90
CA MET A 377 -3.94 -38.83 8.25
C MET A 377 -3.28 -37.45 8.43
N LYS A 378 -4.06 -36.38 8.31
CA LYS A 378 -3.56 -35.01 8.61
C LYS A 378 -3.10 -34.89 10.06
N THR A 379 -3.81 -35.45 11.01
CA THR A 379 -3.45 -35.43 12.44
C THR A 379 -2.17 -36.21 12.70
N MET A 380 -2.00 -37.38 12.06
CA MET A 380 -0.77 -38.20 12.14
C MET A 380 0.43 -37.46 11.59
N LEU A 381 0.33 -36.92 10.36
CA LEU A 381 1.42 -36.15 9.73
C LEU A 381 1.76 -34.87 10.50
N THR A 382 0.76 -34.21 11.11
CA THR A 382 1.00 -33.08 11.99
C THR A 382 1.76 -33.47 13.25
N ALA A 383 1.41 -34.59 13.88
CA ALA A 383 2.10 -35.09 15.07
C ALA A 383 3.56 -35.50 14.75
N VAL A 384 3.81 -36.10 13.57
CA VAL A 384 5.16 -36.38 13.08
C VAL A 384 5.95 -35.09 12.85
N GLU A 385 5.37 -34.14 12.17
CA GLU A 385 6.01 -32.83 11.94
C GLU A 385 6.30 -32.09 13.24
N ASP A 386 5.40 -32.12 14.23
CA ASP A 386 5.64 -31.54 15.54
C ASP A 386 6.86 -32.17 16.22
N ALA A 387 6.91 -33.50 16.28
CA ALA A 387 8.03 -34.22 16.90
C ALA A 387 9.36 -34.00 16.15
N GLN A 388 9.33 -33.90 14.82
CA GLN A 388 10.48 -33.55 13.98
C GLN A 388 10.98 -32.14 14.26
N LEU A 389 10.08 -31.15 14.29
CA LEU A 389 10.41 -29.75 14.59
C LEU A 389 10.92 -29.56 16.03
N GLU A 390 10.47 -30.39 16.96
CA GLU A 390 10.96 -30.41 18.35
C GLU A 390 12.29 -31.16 18.52
N GLY A 391 12.75 -31.84 17.46
CA GLY A 391 14.00 -32.63 17.49
C GLY A 391 13.90 -33.95 18.28
N VAL A 392 12.66 -34.45 18.43
CA VAL A 392 12.41 -35.73 19.13
C VAL A 392 12.61 -36.93 18.21
N ILE A 393 12.36 -36.74 16.91
CA ILE A 393 12.53 -37.78 15.86
C ILE A 393 13.34 -37.21 14.69
N HIS A 394 14.15 -38.07 14.06
CA HIS A 394 15.08 -37.69 12.99
C HIS A 394 15.01 -38.61 11.77
N THR A 395 14.37 -39.79 11.88
CA THR A 395 14.29 -40.78 10.79
C THR A 395 12.85 -41.19 10.50
N ALA A 396 12.62 -41.76 9.32
CA ALA A 396 11.31 -42.27 8.92
C ALA A 396 10.85 -43.45 9.81
N GLU A 397 11.78 -44.25 10.30
CA GLU A 397 11.51 -45.36 11.21
C GLU A 397 11.00 -44.86 12.58
N GLU A 398 11.64 -43.82 13.14
CA GLU A 398 11.20 -43.17 14.39
C GLU A 398 9.81 -42.52 14.20
N ALA A 399 9.57 -41.91 13.05
CA ALA A 399 8.29 -41.33 12.70
C ALA A 399 7.17 -42.38 12.61
N LEU A 400 7.43 -43.51 11.98
CA LEU A 400 6.47 -44.62 11.93
C LEU A 400 6.22 -45.22 13.32
N ALA A 401 7.26 -45.39 14.14
CA ALA A 401 7.11 -45.86 15.51
C ALA A 401 6.23 -44.90 16.34
N LEU A 402 6.40 -43.55 16.17
CA LEU A 402 5.56 -42.56 16.80
C LEU A 402 4.08 -42.67 16.37
N VAL A 403 3.84 -42.85 15.07
CA VAL A 403 2.48 -43.00 14.53
C VAL A 403 1.83 -44.27 15.10
N ASN A 404 2.53 -45.38 15.04
CA ASN A 404 2.02 -46.67 15.54
C ASN A 404 1.73 -46.69 17.05
N SER A 405 2.49 -45.90 17.83
CA SER A 405 2.29 -45.78 19.28
C SER A 405 1.08 -44.92 19.66
N ARG A 406 0.78 -43.87 18.85
CA ARG A 406 -0.28 -42.89 19.17
C ARG A 406 -1.59 -43.14 18.41
N PHE A 407 -1.51 -43.77 17.25
CA PHE A 407 -2.63 -44.01 16.37
C PHE A 407 -2.65 -45.47 15.98
N ARG A 408 -3.75 -46.16 16.22
CA ARG A 408 -3.92 -47.55 15.76
C ARG A 408 -4.43 -47.56 14.33
N PRO A 409 -3.93 -48.43 13.46
CA PRO A 409 -4.42 -48.58 12.09
C PRO A 409 -5.90 -48.98 12.00
#